data_4cadaf743f43cac1fdfc8bf6ae183ba2
#
_entry.id   4cadaf743f43cac1fdfc8bf6ae183ba2
#
_cell.length_a   1.000
_cell.length_b   1.000
_cell.length_c   1.000
_cell.angle_alpha   90.00
_cell.angle_beta   90.00
_cell.angle_gamma   90.00
#
_symmetry.space_group_name_H-M   'P 1'
#
loop_
_entity.id
_entity.type
_entity.pdbx_description
1 polymer ?
#
loop_
_entity_poly.entity_id
_entity_poly.type
_entity_poly.pdbx_seq_one_letter_code
_entity_poly.pdbx_strand_id
1 'polypeptide(L)'
;MAIIAHQIAPAGRVYFGDYAKTFIRYKPSGHAVIGLSLQQSTVVFWAALPRYIVAWIALSFGAAMTTLPNRSLASGNGEFTLDPHCPPSFSLAADNRCSLRHRYQLYESLQDRGVGGLKTALPEARDGFSPQQIDLGRLLFFDPILSADQSLSCATCHNPAQGFSDGMGRGRGINGSIQQRSAPTLWNSGFLSLFFWDARATSLEQQAKSPLFSLNEMGNTPANLLASMQQSPAYQQLFAQAFPEHPQALSIEHILTALSAFQSSLISLNSRYDQYAHGYHQALNEQELEGLNIFRSFVARCSQCHTPPLFTNQQIAVIGTPEPSNLPRDIGAEKTFNASVLRGGFKVPTLRNIANTAPYMHSGRFSTLREATEFYNKGRGHAVDKEEQLLLHWHISEPNLTAQEIDRLVDFMHTLTDESLMPTTPQRVPSGLPLMHRENHHGQQ
;
A
#
# COMPACT_ATOMS: atom_id res chain seq x y z
N MET A 1 -3.15 -47.31 27.45
CA MET A 1 -3.79 -46.78 28.67
C MET A 1 -2.81 -45.75 29.24
N ALA A 2 -2.99 -44.49 28.94
CA ALA A 2 -2.21 -43.39 29.50
C ALA A 2 -3.22 -42.33 29.95
N ILE A 3 -3.25 -42.07 31.26
CA ILE A 3 -4.13 -41.12 31.93
C ILE A 3 -3.53 -39.72 31.75
N ILE A 4 -4.27 -38.82 31.09
CA ILE A 4 -3.90 -37.41 31.03
C ILE A 4 -4.58 -36.70 32.20
N ALA A 5 -3.77 -36.21 33.14
CA ALA A 5 -4.21 -35.37 34.24
C ALA A 5 -4.51 -33.96 33.74
N HIS A 6 -5.77 -33.52 33.90
CA HIS A 6 -6.12 -32.11 33.72
C HIS A 6 -5.68 -31.28 34.92
N GLN A 7 -4.76 -30.35 34.74
CA GLN A 7 -4.48 -29.29 35.71
C GLN A 7 -5.60 -28.24 35.63
N ILE A 8 -6.28 -28.04 36.75
CA ILE A 8 -7.29 -26.98 36.92
C ILE A 8 -6.50 -25.67 37.21
N ALA A 9 -6.60 -24.69 36.33
CA ALA A 9 -6.06 -23.36 36.56
C ALA A 9 -6.98 -22.55 37.51
N PRO A 10 -6.43 -21.65 38.37
CA PRO A 10 -7.22 -20.86 39.30
C PRO A 10 -8.05 -19.78 38.59
N ALA A 11 -9.21 -19.48 39.16
CA ALA A 11 -10.23 -18.56 38.65
C ALA A 11 -9.65 -17.17 38.25
N GLY A 12 -9.67 -16.85 36.96
CA GLY A 12 -9.32 -15.56 36.42
C GLY A 12 -10.49 -14.56 36.44
N ARG A 13 -10.22 -13.32 36.76
CA ARG A 13 -11.17 -12.21 36.62
C ARG A 13 -11.15 -11.70 35.20
N VAL A 14 -12.31 -11.66 34.54
CA VAL A 14 -12.49 -11.01 33.25
C VAL A 14 -13.09 -9.62 33.48
N TYR A 15 -12.44 -8.57 32.99
CA TYR A 15 -12.92 -7.20 33.06
C TYR A 15 -13.53 -6.80 31.70
N PHE A 16 -14.76 -6.34 31.71
CA PHE A 16 -15.38 -5.65 30.57
C PHE A 16 -15.45 -4.15 30.89
N GLY A 17 -15.07 -3.36 29.91
CA GLY A 17 -14.88 -1.90 29.88
C GLY A 17 -15.70 -1.01 30.81
N ASP A 18 -15.25 0.22 30.95
CA ASP A 18 -15.45 1.24 31.98
C ASP A 18 -16.88 1.72 32.32
N TYR A 19 -17.97 1.01 32.02
CA TYR A 19 -19.32 1.47 32.33
C TYR A 19 -20.21 0.54 33.16
N ALA A 20 -19.81 -0.68 33.44
CA ALA A 20 -20.48 -1.52 34.44
C ALA A 20 -19.53 -2.63 34.92
N LYS A 21 -19.28 -2.70 36.21
CA LYS A 21 -18.54 -3.81 36.80
C LYS A 21 -19.51 -4.97 37.05
N THR A 22 -19.56 -5.92 36.13
CA THR A 22 -20.29 -7.17 36.29
C THR A 22 -19.32 -8.24 36.81
N PHE A 23 -19.62 -8.83 37.94
CA PHE A 23 -18.84 -9.93 38.52
C PHE A 23 -19.57 -11.27 38.31
N ILE A 24 -18.93 -12.20 37.64
CA ILE A 24 -19.41 -13.58 37.58
C ILE A 24 -18.56 -14.43 38.53
N ARG A 25 -19.17 -14.99 39.55
CA ARG A 25 -18.53 -15.91 40.49
C ARG A 25 -19.10 -17.31 40.27
N TYR A 26 -18.25 -18.22 39.84
CA TYR A 26 -18.63 -19.62 39.72
C TYR A 26 -18.44 -20.33 41.07
N LYS A 27 -19.49 -21.02 41.54
CA LYS A 27 -19.39 -21.97 42.65
C LYS A 27 -19.10 -23.37 42.09
N PRO A 28 -18.48 -24.27 42.87
CA PRO A 28 -18.17 -25.63 42.45
C PRO A 28 -19.38 -26.48 42.08
N SER A 29 -20.60 -25.98 42.28
CA SER A 29 -21.87 -26.68 41.98
C SER A 29 -22.47 -26.32 40.59
N GLY A 30 -21.75 -25.59 39.74
CA GLY A 30 -22.19 -25.30 38.36
C GLY A 30 -23.26 -24.20 38.20
N HIS A 31 -23.59 -23.45 39.24
CA HIS A 31 -24.55 -22.34 39.16
C HIS A 31 -23.84 -21.00 39.16
N ALA A 32 -24.21 -20.13 38.20
CA ALA A 32 -23.69 -18.76 38.09
C ALA A 32 -24.62 -17.80 38.85
N VAL A 33 -24.03 -16.94 39.70
CA VAL A 33 -24.74 -15.83 40.34
C VAL A 33 -24.24 -14.55 39.72
N ILE A 34 -25.16 -13.81 39.07
CA ILE A 34 -24.87 -12.50 38.48
C ILE A 34 -25.26 -11.41 39.48
N GLY A 35 -24.31 -10.66 39.98
CA GLY A 35 -24.53 -9.51 40.84
C GLY A 35 -24.24 -8.18 40.09
N LEU A 36 -25.23 -7.30 40.01
CA LEU A 36 -25.08 -5.93 39.53
C LEU A 36 -24.97 -5.00 40.76
N SER A 37 -23.84 -4.28 40.85
CA SER A 37 -23.70 -3.20 41.81
C SER A 37 -23.83 -1.88 41.08
N LEU A 38 -24.92 -1.16 41.33
CA LEU A 38 -25.10 0.21 40.85
C LEU A 38 -24.58 1.20 41.92
N GLN A 39 -23.59 1.98 41.58
CA GLN A 39 -23.21 3.13 42.40
C GLN A 39 -24.21 4.26 42.12
N GLN A 40 -24.94 4.64 43.15
CA GLN A 40 -25.91 5.74 43.13
C GLN A 40 -25.14 7.07 42.91
N SER A 41 -25.33 7.67 41.74
CA SER A 41 -25.06 9.10 41.54
C SER A 41 -26.41 9.84 41.60
N THR A 42 -26.57 10.66 42.61
CA THR A 42 -27.75 11.51 42.81
C THR A 42 -27.83 12.57 41.71
N VAL A 43 -28.77 12.44 40.80
CA VAL A 43 -29.11 13.48 39.83
C VAL A 43 -30.31 14.26 40.37
N VAL A 44 -30.08 15.52 40.68
CA VAL A 44 -31.14 16.46 41.06
C VAL A 44 -31.77 17.00 39.78
N PHE A 45 -33.03 16.63 39.53
CA PHE A 45 -33.86 17.25 38.49
C PHE A 45 -34.46 18.56 38.99
N TRP A 46 -34.15 19.66 38.29
CA TRP A 46 -35.00 20.86 38.34
C TRP A 46 -35.76 20.95 37.03
N ALA A 47 -37.09 20.79 37.13
CA ALA A 47 -38.01 21.05 36.05
C ALA A 47 -38.60 22.46 36.26
N ALA A 48 -38.45 23.34 35.26
CA ALA A 48 -39.33 24.51 35.11
C ALA A 48 -39.33 24.96 33.65
N LEU A 49 -40.44 24.75 32.95
CA LEU A 49 -40.88 25.56 31.82
C LEU A 49 -41.74 26.70 32.38
N PRO A 50 -41.80 27.92 31.76
CA PRO A 50 -42.61 28.10 30.58
C PRO A 50 -42.20 29.19 29.57
N ARG A 51 -42.56 28.97 28.32
CA ARG A 51 -43.23 29.81 27.30
C ARG A 51 -42.78 31.25 27.01
N TYR A 52 -42.57 31.42 25.66
CA TYR A 52 -42.68 32.63 24.79
C TYR A 52 -41.69 33.78 25.00
N ILE A 53 -40.84 34.00 23.99
CA ILE A 53 -40.70 35.24 23.22
C ILE A 53 -39.98 34.90 21.90
N VAL A 54 -40.67 35.15 20.78
CA VAL A 54 -40.10 35.18 19.44
C VAL A 54 -39.41 36.54 19.29
N ALA A 55 -38.08 36.55 19.23
CA ALA A 55 -37.33 37.73 18.83
C ALA A 55 -36.56 37.39 17.56
N TRP A 56 -36.92 38.04 16.48
CA TRP A 56 -36.19 38.05 15.22
C TRP A 56 -34.85 38.76 15.46
N ILE A 57 -33.75 37.99 15.45
CA ILE A 57 -32.43 38.57 15.30
C ILE A 57 -31.94 38.15 13.89
N ALA A 58 -31.93 39.13 13.00
CA ALA A 58 -31.24 39.04 11.74
C ALA A 58 -29.73 38.99 12.04
N LEU A 59 -29.16 37.79 12.09
CA LEU A 59 -27.73 37.61 12.12
C LEU A 59 -27.24 37.65 10.66
N SER A 60 -26.65 38.79 10.32
CA SER A 60 -25.77 38.95 9.17
C SER A 60 -24.63 37.91 9.27
N PHE A 61 -24.72 36.87 8.48
CA PHE A 61 -23.58 35.97 8.21
C PHE A 61 -22.54 36.75 7.41
N GLY A 62 -21.63 37.40 8.11
CA GLY A 62 -20.35 37.78 7.54
C GLY A 62 -19.61 36.49 7.22
N ALA A 63 -19.58 36.11 5.92
CA ALA A 63 -18.69 35.08 5.45
C ALA A 63 -17.25 35.52 5.72
N ALA A 64 -16.68 35.11 6.84
CA ALA A 64 -15.25 35.11 7.01
C ALA A 64 -14.72 34.04 6.05
N MET A 65 -14.44 34.45 4.80
CA MET A 65 -13.52 33.71 3.92
C MET A 65 -12.19 33.69 4.67
N THR A 66 -11.92 32.60 5.38
CA THR A 66 -10.53 32.23 5.71
C THR A 66 -9.84 32.00 4.38
N THR A 67 -9.17 33.03 3.90
CA THR A 67 -8.19 32.90 2.83
C THR A 67 -7.16 31.91 3.32
N LEU A 68 -7.25 30.65 2.84
CA LEU A 68 -6.11 29.76 2.83
C LEU A 68 -4.96 30.60 2.25
N PRO A 69 -3.77 30.57 2.84
CA PRO A 69 -2.63 31.28 2.26
C PRO A 69 -2.47 30.76 0.84
N ASN A 70 -2.79 31.61 -0.11
CA ASN A 70 -2.49 31.41 -1.50
C ASN A 70 -0.97 31.24 -1.55
N ARG A 71 -0.48 29.99 -1.67
CA ARG A 71 0.91 29.73 -1.94
C ARG A 71 1.17 30.40 -3.28
N SER A 72 1.65 31.61 -3.22
CA SER A 72 2.14 32.39 -4.34
C SER A 72 3.00 31.48 -5.20
N LEU A 73 2.58 31.26 -6.44
CA LEU A 73 3.38 30.69 -7.50
C LEU A 73 4.50 31.71 -7.78
N ALA A 74 5.57 31.63 -7.00
CA ALA A 74 6.78 32.35 -7.30
C ALA A 74 7.40 31.73 -8.55
N SER A 75 7.04 32.27 -9.71
CA SER A 75 7.87 32.16 -10.91
C SER A 75 9.13 32.99 -10.63
N GLY A 76 10.17 32.37 -10.12
CA GLY A 76 11.44 33.00 -9.85
C GLY A 76 12.50 31.92 -9.73
N ASN A 77 13.74 32.27 -10.04
CA ASN A 77 14.95 31.49 -9.80
C ASN A 77 15.12 31.18 -8.28
N GLY A 78 14.07 30.68 -7.64
CA GLY A 78 14.03 30.35 -6.23
C GLY A 78 14.88 29.12 -5.96
N GLU A 79 15.74 29.26 -4.98
CA GLU A 79 16.54 28.19 -4.40
C GLU A 79 15.64 27.02 -4.01
N PHE A 80 16.07 25.78 -4.30
CA PHE A 80 15.36 24.59 -3.85
C PHE A 80 15.59 24.41 -2.35
N THR A 81 14.50 24.22 -1.61
CA THR A 81 14.52 23.89 -0.18
C THR A 81 13.69 22.64 0.06
N LEU A 82 14.15 21.77 0.95
CA LEU A 82 13.41 20.56 1.35
C LEU A 82 12.29 20.91 2.33
N ASP A 83 11.18 20.20 2.23
CA ASP A 83 10.06 20.35 3.16
C ASP A 83 10.49 19.86 4.56
N PRO A 84 10.37 20.69 5.61
CA PRO A 84 10.70 20.28 6.97
C PRO A 84 9.57 19.47 7.65
N HIS A 85 8.46 19.21 6.97
CA HIS A 85 7.30 18.52 7.52
C HIS A 85 7.22 17.07 7.05
N CYS A 86 6.80 16.20 7.96
CA CYS A 86 6.49 14.82 7.58
C CYS A 86 5.26 14.75 6.67
N PRO A 87 5.21 13.76 5.76
CA PRO A 87 4.00 13.48 4.99
C PRO A 87 2.77 13.26 5.88
N PRO A 88 1.54 13.47 5.40
CA PRO A 88 0.32 13.46 6.24
C PRO A 88 0.08 12.17 7.03
N SER A 89 0.59 11.02 6.56
CA SER A 89 0.48 9.73 7.26
C SER A 89 1.43 9.58 8.44
N PHE A 90 2.38 10.51 8.59
CA PHE A 90 3.44 10.44 9.59
C PHE A 90 3.34 11.59 10.58
N SER A 91 3.93 11.41 11.74
CA SER A 91 4.16 12.43 12.75
C SER A 91 5.65 12.63 12.97
N LEU A 92 6.06 13.87 13.20
CA LEU A 92 7.44 14.19 13.50
C LEU A 92 7.73 13.83 14.97
N ALA A 93 8.72 12.96 15.17
CA ALA A 93 9.24 12.60 16.49
C ALA A 93 10.27 13.64 16.99
N ALA A 94 10.63 13.57 18.26
CA ALA A 94 11.55 14.52 18.89
C ALA A 94 12.98 14.49 18.31
N ASP A 95 13.37 13.38 17.71
CA ASP A 95 14.66 13.16 17.03
C ASP A 95 14.66 13.62 15.55
N ASN A 96 13.68 14.42 15.13
CA ASN A 96 13.48 14.88 13.75
C ASN A 96 13.23 13.75 12.73
N ARG A 97 12.60 12.65 13.16
CA ARG A 97 12.23 11.53 12.30
C ARG A 97 10.74 11.41 12.14
N CYS A 98 10.30 11.00 10.95
CA CYS A 98 8.90 10.77 10.63
C CYS A 98 8.53 9.34 11.00
N SER A 99 7.59 9.18 11.94
CA SER A 99 7.03 7.88 12.33
C SER A 99 5.57 7.76 11.89
N LEU A 100 5.18 6.57 11.44
CA LEU A 100 3.82 6.29 11.01
C LEU A 100 2.83 6.59 12.14
N ARG A 101 1.78 7.33 11.83
CA ARG A 101 0.77 7.72 12.84
C ARG A 101 0.04 6.50 13.40
N HIS A 102 -0.13 6.49 14.71
CA HIS A 102 -0.77 5.40 15.46
C HIS A 102 -2.14 4.96 14.88
N ARG A 103 -2.93 5.87 14.34
CA ARG A 103 -4.23 5.53 13.72
C ARG A 103 -4.13 4.47 12.62
N TYR A 104 -3.01 4.39 11.91
CA TYR A 104 -2.79 3.37 10.89
C TYR A 104 -2.34 2.03 11.48
N GLN A 105 -1.91 2.01 12.73
CA GLN A 105 -1.53 0.80 13.47
C GLN A 105 -2.72 0.12 14.15
N LEU A 106 -3.89 0.76 14.20
CA LEU A 106 -5.07 0.28 14.92
C LEU A 106 -5.74 -0.98 14.32
N TYR A 107 -5.23 -1.52 13.23
CA TYR A 107 -5.73 -2.78 12.66
C TYR A 107 -5.63 -3.96 13.64
N GLU A 108 -4.71 -3.93 14.59
CA GLU A 108 -4.61 -4.94 15.64
C GLU A 108 -5.87 -5.01 16.50
N SER A 109 -6.53 -3.87 16.73
CA SER A 109 -7.76 -3.80 17.53
C SER A 109 -8.96 -4.50 16.88
N LEU A 110 -8.88 -4.82 15.59
CA LEU A 110 -9.96 -5.46 14.84
C LEU A 110 -9.91 -6.99 14.88
N GLN A 111 -8.82 -7.58 15.36
CA GLN A 111 -8.67 -9.04 15.45
C GLN A 111 -9.78 -9.67 16.26
N ASP A 112 -10.21 -9.02 17.35
CA ASP A 112 -11.26 -9.51 18.27
C ASP A 112 -12.68 -9.15 17.80
N ARG A 113 -12.84 -8.36 16.75
CA ARG A 113 -14.15 -7.85 16.27
C ARG A 113 -14.73 -8.64 15.10
N GLY A 114 -14.15 -9.81 14.80
CA GLY A 114 -14.78 -10.74 13.87
C GLY A 114 -14.81 -10.29 12.41
N VAL A 115 -13.82 -9.56 11.94
CA VAL A 115 -13.62 -9.32 10.49
C VAL A 115 -13.13 -10.63 9.83
N GLY A 116 -13.81 -11.73 10.19
CA GLY A 116 -13.69 -13.01 9.52
C GLY A 116 -12.43 -13.80 9.80
N GLY A 117 -11.79 -13.67 10.98
CA GLY A 117 -10.60 -14.47 11.35
C GLY A 117 -9.36 -14.17 10.53
N LEU A 118 -9.35 -13.08 9.78
CA LEU A 118 -8.19 -12.65 9.01
C LEU A 118 -7.20 -11.93 9.92
N LYS A 119 -5.90 -12.18 9.71
CA LYS A 119 -4.87 -11.35 10.30
C LYS A 119 -5.07 -9.91 9.82
N THR A 120 -5.22 -8.98 10.77
CA THR A 120 -5.47 -7.56 10.48
C THR A 120 -4.36 -6.66 11.00
N ALA A 121 -3.31 -7.22 11.61
CA ALA A 121 -2.14 -6.47 12.04
C ALA A 121 -1.27 -6.06 10.84
N LEU A 122 -0.85 -4.79 10.82
CA LEU A 122 0.18 -4.33 9.89
C LEU A 122 1.54 -4.92 10.30
N PRO A 123 2.38 -5.28 9.32
CA PRO A 123 3.81 -5.48 9.58
C PRO A 123 4.45 -4.19 10.12
N GLU A 124 5.65 -4.30 10.64
CA GLU A 124 6.47 -3.15 11.00
C GLU A 124 6.68 -2.26 9.75
N ALA A 125 6.39 -0.97 9.92
CA ALA A 125 6.61 0.01 8.87
C ALA A 125 8.10 0.37 8.79
N ARG A 126 8.62 0.49 7.60
CA ARG A 126 9.92 1.12 7.38
C ARG A 126 9.73 2.63 7.44
N ASP A 127 9.90 3.21 8.60
CA ASP A 127 9.82 4.64 8.87
C ASP A 127 11.12 5.18 9.52
N GLY A 128 11.06 6.29 10.19
CA GLY A 128 12.22 6.87 10.89
C GLY A 128 13.18 7.66 9.99
N PHE A 129 12.76 8.03 8.77
CA PHE A 129 13.48 8.97 7.93
C PHE A 129 13.18 10.42 8.33
N SER A 130 14.13 11.33 8.10
CA SER A 130 13.85 12.76 8.27
C SER A 130 12.90 13.27 7.18
N PRO A 131 12.11 14.35 7.46
CA PRO A 131 11.31 15.00 6.42
C PRO A 131 12.12 15.38 5.19
N GLN A 132 13.35 15.84 5.40
CA GLN A 132 14.25 16.25 4.33
C GLN A 132 14.70 15.07 3.45
N GLN A 133 14.94 13.90 4.04
CA GLN A 133 15.25 12.68 3.28
C GLN A 133 14.07 12.24 2.43
N ILE A 134 12.85 12.30 2.97
CA ILE A 134 11.63 11.95 2.24
C ILE A 134 11.40 12.92 1.07
N ASP A 135 11.55 14.21 1.29
CA ASP A 135 11.31 15.22 0.26
C ASP A 135 12.40 15.23 -0.81
N LEU A 136 13.67 15.00 -0.42
CA LEU A 136 14.74 14.76 -1.39
C LEU A 136 14.43 13.56 -2.27
N GLY A 137 13.97 12.46 -1.66
CA GLY A 137 13.55 11.25 -2.39
C GLY A 137 12.40 11.51 -3.35
N ARG A 138 11.44 12.36 -2.97
CA ARG A 138 10.36 12.80 -3.84
C ARG A 138 10.90 13.57 -5.05
N LEU A 139 11.81 14.53 -4.86
CA LEU A 139 12.41 15.27 -5.96
C LEU A 139 13.19 14.35 -6.91
N LEU A 140 14.00 13.43 -6.37
CA LEU A 140 14.74 12.43 -7.14
C LEU A 140 13.81 11.51 -7.95
N PHE A 141 12.71 11.08 -7.36
CA PHE A 141 11.75 10.16 -7.99
C PHE A 141 11.16 10.74 -9.30
N PHE A 142 10.99 12.03 -9.37
CA PHE A 142 10.47 12.73 -10.55
C PHE A 142 11.56 13.28 -11.48
N ASP A 143 12.84 13.20 -11.10
CA ASP A 143 13.93 13.84 -11.87
C ASP A 143 14.54 12.88 -12.89
N PRO A 144 14.53 13.24 -14.19
CA PRO A 144 15.15 12.45 -15.25
C PRO A 144 16.67 12.32 -15.15
N ILE A 145 17.35 13.13 -14.32
CA ILE A 145 18.80 13.04 -14.11
C ILE A 145 19.26 11.64 -13.69
N LEU A 146 18.33 10.83 -13.14
CA LEU A 146 18.61 9.47 -12.70
C LEU A 146 18.83 8.49 -13.86
N SER A 147 18.34 8.75 -15.08
CA SER A 147 18.62 7.91 -16.24
C SER A 147 19.86 8.36 -17.02
N ALA A 148 20.52 7.44 -17.70
CA ALA A 148 21.77 7.70 -18.41
C ALA A 148 21.63 8.76 -19.51
N ASP A 149 20.51 8.77 -20.20
CA ASP A 149 20.16 9.66 -21.29
C ASP A 149 19.24 10.83 -20.85
N GLN A 150 18.92 10.91 -19.57
CA GLN A 150 18.05 11.92 -18.96
C GLN A 150 16.63 11.94 -19.55
N SER A 151 16.17 10.81 -20.09
CA SER A 151 14.85 10.68 -20.73
C SER A 151 13.77 10.06 -19.81
N LEU A 152 14.15 9.43 -18.70
CA LEU A 152 13.25 8.71 -17.81
C LEU A 152 13.50 9.08 -16.34
N SER A 153 12.41 9.12 -15.57
CA SER A 153 12.45 9.17 -14.11
C SER A 153 11.74 7.94 -13.53
N CYS A 154 11.80 7.74 -12.22
CA CYS A 154 11.01 6.67 -11.57
C CYS A 154 9.51 6.85 -11.83
N ALA A 155 9.03 8.10 -11.83
CA ALA A 155 7.63 8.44 -12.11
C ALA A 155 7.19 8.12 -13.55
N THR A 156 8.12 7.86 -14.47
CA THR A 156 7.78 7.43 -15.84
C THR A 156 7.17 6.02 -15.87
N CYS A 157 7.67 5.12 -15.01
CA CYS A 157 7.17 3.74 -14.87
C CYS A 157 6.28 3.56 -13.64
N HIS A 158 6.37 4.46 -12.68
CA HIS A 158 5.55 4.47 -11.46
C HIS A 158 4.76 5.78 -11.37
N ASN A 159 3.79 5.92 -12.31
CA ASN A 159 2.99 7.13 -12.44
C ASN A 159 1.96 7.24 -11.28
N PRO A 160 1.99 8.32 -10.47
CA PRO A 160 0.99 8.51 -9.41
C PRO A 160 -0.46 8.43 -9.91
N ALA A 161 -0.76 8.98 -11.09
CA ALA A 161 -2.11 8.97 -11.67
C ALA A 161 -2.58 7.56 -12.09
N GLN A 162 -1.70 6.57 -12.08
CA GLN A 162 -1.98 5.16 -12.41
C GLN A 162 -1.66 4.23 -11.23
N GLY A 163 -1.89 4.68 -10.00
CA GLY A 163 -1.63 3.92 -8.80
C GLY A 163 -0.15 3.55 -8.61
N PHE A 164 0.77 4.37 -9.10
CA PHE A 164 2.20 4.09 -9.15
C PHE A 164 2.57 2.85 -9.98
N SER A 165 1.79 2.53 -10.99
CA SER A 165 2.12 1.64 -12.13
C SER A 165 2.30 2.49 -13.39
N ASP A 166 2.49 1.88 -14.55
CA ASP A 166 2.66 2.62 -15.83
C ASP A 166 1.48 2.42 -16.79
N GLY A 167 0.46 1.65 -16.39
CA GLY A 167 -0.68 1.32 -17.24
C GLY A 167 -0.33 0.42 -18.44
N MET A 168 0.85 -0.21 -18.41
CA MET A 168 1.36 -1.05 -19.50
C MET A 168 1.56 -2.48 -19.04
N GLY A 169 1.28 -3.43 -19.92
CA GLY A 169 1.57 -4.85 -19.64
C GLY A 169 3.06 -5.11 -19.43
N ARG A 170 3.90 -4.35 -20.11
CA ARG A 170 5.36 -4.40 -20.02
C ARG A 170 5.91 -2.99 -20.18
N GLY A 171 6.60 -2.50 -19.16
CA GLY A 171 7.18 -1.16 -19.13
C GLY A 171 8.21 -0.93 -20.24
N ARG A 172 8.58 0.34 -20.44
CA ARG A 172 9.58 0.74 -21.42
C ARG A 172 10.71 1.48 -20.72
N GLY A 173 11.93 0.99 -20.91
CA GLY A 173 13.15 1.64 -20.48
C GLY A 173 13.71 2.61 -21.52
N ILE A 174 14.96 3.07 -21.31
CA ILE A 174 15.68 3.90 -22.27
C ILE A 174 15.75 3.23 -23.65
N ASN A 175 15.86 4.05 -24.69
CA ASN A 175 15.87 3.57 -26.09
C ASN A 175 14.64 2.75 -26.49
N GLY A 176 13.51 2.84 -25.73
CA GLY A 176 12.29 2.11 -26.00
C GLY A 176 12.37 0.60 -25.68
N SER A 177 13.40 0.16 -24.96
CA SER A 177 13.57 -1.26 -24.56
C SER A 177 12.34 -1.76 -23.79
N ILE A 178 11.81 -2.91 -24.20
CA ILE A 178 10.61 -3.48 -23.57
C ILE A 178 11.03 -4.33 -22.37
N GLN A 179 10.45 -4.04 -21.22
CA GLN A 179 10.71 -4.80 -20.00
C GLN A 179 10.06 -6.19 -20.06
N GLN A 180 10.54 -7.11 -19.26
CA GLN A 180 9.98 -8.46 -19.20
C GLN A 180 8.62 -8.48 -18.48
N ARG A 181 8.43 -7.59 -17.51
CA ARG A 181 7.28 -7.56 -16.61
C ARG A 181 6.68 -6.17 -16.48
N SER A 182 5.44 -6.09 -16.01
CA SER A 182 4.76 -4.83 -15.66
C SER A 182 5.39 -4.15 -14.45
N ALA A 183 5.26 -2.83 -14.38
CA ALA A 183 5.66 -2.04 -13.22
C ALA A 183 4.62 -2.23 -12.08
N PRO A 184 5.00 -2.82 -10.93
CA PRO A 184 4.07 -2.98 -9.82
C PRO A 184 3.83 -1.64 -9.12
N THR A 185 2.69 -1.53 -8.43
CA THR A 185 2.40 -0.39 -7.56
C THR A 185 3.46 -0.21 -6.47
N LEU A 186 3.70 1.04 -6.06
CA LEU A 186 4.57 1.37 -4.91
C LEU A 186 3.79 1.65 -3.63
N TRP A 187 2.45 1.63 -3.68
CA TRP A 187 1.64 1.85 -2.48
C TRP A 187 1.99 0.85 -1.38
N ASN A 188 2.19 1.37 -0.18
CA ASN A 188 2.52 0.60 1.02
C ASN A 188 3.84 -0.19 0.93
N SER A 189 4.76 0.19 0.03
CA SER A 189 6.04 -0.51 -0.12
C SER A 189 6.90 -0.50 1.15
N GLY A 190 6.72 0.48 2.04
CA GLY A 190 7.39 0.52 3.35
C GLY A 190 7.04 -0.62 4.32
N PHE A 191 6.00 -1.41 4.02
CA PHE A 191 5.64 -2.61 4.81
C PHE A 191 6.12 -3.91 4.18
N LEU A 192 6.73 -3.86 3.00
CA LEU A 192 7.13 -5.06 2.28
C LEU A 192 8.56 -5.46 2.65
N SER A 193 8.81 -6.77 2.70
CA SER A 193 10.12 -7.37 2.93
C SER A 193 10.70 -8.01 1.66
N LEU A 194 9.87 -8.19 0.62
CA LEU A 194 10.26 -8.78 -0.66
C LEU A 194 9.82 -7.87 -1.80
N PHE A 195 10.73 -7.63 -2.74
CA PHE A 195 10.53 -6.72 -3.86
C PHE A 195 10.76 -7.42 -5.19
N PHE A 196 10.23 -6.84 -6.27
CA PHE A 196 10.03 -7.41 -7.59
C PHE A 196 9.00 -8.56 -7.61
N TRP A 197 8.57 -8.91 -8.80
CA TRP A 197 7.65 -10.03 -9.02
C TRP A 197 8.25 -11.38 -8.60
N ASP A 198 9.56 -11.55 -8.76
CA ASP A 198 10.30 -12.78 -8.44
C ASP A 198 10.99 -12.75 -7.07
N ALA A 199 10.70 -11.75 -6.23
CA ALA A 199 11.22 -11.61 -4.86
C ALA A 199 12.77 -11.56 -4.76
N ARG A 200 13.47 -11.08 -5.82
CA ARG A 200 14.94 -11.07 -5.86
C ARG A 200 15.60 -9.96 -5.02
N ALA A 201 14.84 -9.06 -4.41
CA ALA A 201 15.37 -8.04 -3.51
C ALA A 201 14.64 -8.05 -2.17
N THR A 202 15.36 -7.72 -1.09
CA THR A 202 14.88 -7.76 0.31
C THR A 202 14.88 -6.39 0.99
N SER A 203 15.28 -5.34 0.27
CA SER A 203 15.15 -3.94 0.71
C SER A 203 14.85 -3.02 -0.47
N LEU A 204 14.29 -1.85 -0.19
CA LEU A 204 14.02 -0.83 -1.21
C LEU A 204 15.30 -0.31 -1.85
N GLU A 205 16.40 -0.17 -1.10
CA GLU A 205 17.70 0.24 -1.64
C GLU A 205 18.26 -0.82 -2.62
N GLN A 206 18.15 -2.09 -2.25
CA GLN A 206 18.56 -3.17 -3.13
C GLN A 206 17.69 -3.20 -4.39
N GLN A 207 16.38 -2.97 -4.25
CA GLN A 207 15.46 -2.90 -5.37
C GLN A 207 15.82 -1.74 -6.30
N ALA A 208 16.01 -0.52 -5.77
CA ALA A 208 16.25 0.68 -6.57
C ALA A 208 17.55 0.62 -7.39
N LYS A 209 18.57 -0.12 -6.94
CA LYS A 209 19.80 -0.34 -7.72
C LYS A 209 19.53 -1.00 -9.07
N SER A 210 18.56 -1.92 -9.14
CA SER A 210 18.29 -2.67 -10.38
C SER A 210 17.81 -1.75 -11.51
N PRO A 211 16.71 -0.99 -11.39
CA PRO A 211 16.26 -0.10 -12.46
C PRO A 211 17.25 1.01 -12.78
N LEU A 212 17.95 1.58 -11.77
CA LEU A 212 18.93 2.65 -12.01
C LEU A 212 20.07 2.19 -12.91
N PHE A 213 20.58 0.97 -12.70
CA PHE A 213 21.81 0.50 -13.35
C PHE A 213 21.58 -0.61 -14.38
N SER A 214 20.33 -0.98 -14.65
CA SER A 214 19.97 -1.90 -15.73
C SER A 214 20.03 -1.17 -17.08
N LEU A 215 20.80 -1.73 -18.02
CA LEU A 215 20.94 -1.19 -19.38
C LEU A 215 19.60 -1.10 -20.14
N ASN A 216 18.63 -1.93 -19.76
CA ASN A 216 17.32 -1.98 -20.39
C ASN A 216 16.25 -1.14 -19.64
N GLU A 217 16.59 -0.52 -18.49
CA GLU A 217 15.68 0.33 -17.72
C GLU A 217 16.16 1.78 -17.75
N MET A 218 16.91 2.24 -16.75
CA MET A 218 17.44 3.62 -16.70
C MET A 218 18.89 3.72 -17.22
N GLY A 219 19.60 2.61 -17.40
CA GLY A 219 20.86 2.48 -18.10
C GLY A 219 22.05 3.22 -17.51
N ASN A 220 21.93 3.78 -16.30
CA ASN A 220 22.98 4.59 -15.71
C ASN A 220 24.12 3.73 -15.13
N THR A 221 25.18 4.37 -14.70
CA THR A 221 26.24 3.80 -13.88
C THR A 221 26.43 4.61 -12.62
N PRO A 222 26.92 4.03 -11.51
CA PRO A 222 27.19 4.80 -10.30
C PRO A 222 28.12 6.01 -10.53
N ALA A 223 29.16 5.85 -11.35
CA ALA A 223 30.10 6.92 -11.65
C ALA A 223 29.45 8.05 -12.46
N ASN A 224 28.70 7.72 -13.52
CA ASN A 224 28.03 8.70 -14.35
C ASN A 224 26.95 9.45 -13.58
N LEU A 225 26.15 8.75 -12.79
CA LEU A 225 25.10 9.34 -11.95
C LEU A 225 25.68 10.35 -10.96
N LEU A 226 26.75 9.99 -10.22
CA LEU A 226 27.42 10.91 -9.30
C LEU A 226 28.01 12.11 -10.01
N ALA A 227 28.67 11.90 -11.16
CA ALA A 227 29.26 12.99 -11.94
C ALA A 227 28.19 13.99 -12.42
N SER A 228 27.06 13.49 -12.91
CA SER A 228 25.94 14.34 -13.34
C SER A 228 25.35 15.14 -12.18
N MET A 229 25.14 14.52 -11.03
CA MET A 229 24.58 15.20 -9.86
C MET A 229 25.56 16.17 -9.20
N GLN A 230 26.86 15.90 -9.24
CA GLN A 230 27.90 16.84 -8.76
C GLN A 230 27.97 18.12 -9.57
N GLN A 231 27.50 18.11 -10.82
CA GLN A 231 27.39 19.31 -11.64
C GLN A 231 26.19 20.20 -11.28
N SER A 232 25.27 19.71 -10.47
CA SER A 232 24.10 20.46 -10.00
C SER A 232 24.34 21.06 -8.60
N PRO A 233 24.57 22.38 -8.46
CA PRO A 233 24.69 23.01 -7.15
C PRO A 233 23.46 22.80 -6.25
N ALA A 234 22.27 22.73 -6.86
CA ALA A 234 21.02 22.47 -6.15
C ALA A 234 21.07 21.09 -5.46
N TYR A 235 21.48 20.03 -6.16
CA TYR A 235 21.60 18.71 -5.54
C TYR A 235 22.66 18.66 -4.45
N GLN A 236 23.82 19.30 -4.64
CA GLN A 236 24.85 19.35 -3.59
C GLN A 236 24.28 19.95 -2.30
N GLN A 237 23.55 21.06 -2.40
CA GLN A 237 22.91 21.72 -1.26
C GLN A 237 21.81 20.86 -0.63
N LEU A 238 20.93 20.25 -1.44
CA LEU A 238 19.82 19.44 -0.94
C LEU A 238 20.31 18.16 -0.23
N PHE A 239 21.37 17.52 -0.75
CA PHE A 239 21.96 16.37 -0.07
C PHE A 239 22.61 16.78 1.26
N ALA A 240 23.30 17.93 1.32
CA ALA A 240 23.84 18.45 2.58
C ALA A 240 22.73 18.74 3.63
N GLN A 241 21.56 19.19 3.19
CA GLN A 241 20.40 19.39 4.08
C GLN A 241 19.79 18.07 4.57
N ALA A 242 19.70 17.06 3.70
CA ALA A 242 19.07 15.77 4.03
C ALA A 242 19.99 14.85 4.83
N PHE A 243 21.31 15.02 4.71
CA PHE A 243 22.34 14.18 5.35
C PHE A 243 23.41 15.04 6.02
N PRO A 244 23.04 15.89 7.01
CA PRO A 244 23.97 16.86 7.61
C PRO A 244 25.11 16.21 8.42
N GLU A 245 24.91 14.98 8.89
CA GLU A 245 25.91 14.23 9.66
C GLU A 245 27.06 13.67 8.79
N HIS A 246 26.92 13.72 7.46
CA HIS A 246 27.85 13.09 6.52
C HIS A 246 28.69 14.11 5.76
N PRO A 247 30.03 14.10 5.87
CA PRO A 247 30.92 15.01 5.14
C PRO A 247 30.78 14.90 3.61
N GLN A 248 30.45 13.71 3.11
CA GLN A 248 30.12 13.44 1.70
C GLN A 248 28.65 13.10 1.58
N ALA A 249 27.79 14.11 1.70
CA ALA A 249 26.35 13.92 1.67
C ALA A 249 25.85 13.34 0.33
N LEU A 250 26.43 13.74 -0.81
CA LEU A 250 26.10 13.19 -2.13
C LEU A 250 26.86 11.88 -2.38
N SER A 251 26.18 10.77 -2.29
CA SER A 251 26.67 9.41 -2.55
C SER A 251 25.57 8.53 -3.14
N ILE A 252 25.94 7.41 -3.77
CA ILE A 252 24.96 6.42 -4.25
C ILE A 252 24.11 5.88 -3.12
N GLU A 253 24.69 5.63 -1.96
CA GLU A 253 23.97 5.14 -0.79
C GLU A 253 22.88 6.14 -0.35
N HIS A 254 23.20 7.43 -0.26
CA HIS A 254 22.24 8.45 0.12
C HIS A 254 21.16 8.71 -0.95
N ILE A 255 21.49 8.56 -2.24
CA ILE A 255 20.49 8.55 -3.32
C ILE A 255 19.48 7.43 -3.10
N LEU A 256 19.96 6.21 -2.87
CA LEU A 256 19.11 5.05 -2.62
C LEU A 256 18.30 5.19 -1.33
N THR A 257 18.90 5.72 -0.26
CA THR A 257 18.22 5.98 1.01
C THR A 257 17.10 7.02 0.82
N ALA A 258 17.34 8.11 0.12
CA ALA A 258 16.31 9.12 -0.12
C ALA A 258 15.15 8.57 -0.98
N LEU A 259 15.45 7.83 -2.05
CA LEU A 259 14.43 7.15 -2.86
C LEU A 259 13.61 6.17 -2.02
N SER A 260 14.27 5.41 -1.15
CA SER A 260 13.60 4.47 -0.23
C SER A 260 12.74 5.20 0.80
N ALA A 261 13.20 6.34 1.32
CA ALA A 261 12.44 7.17 2.25
C ALA A 261 11.13 7.67 1.62
N PHE A 262 11.19 8.17 0.40
CA PHE A 262 10.00 8.59 -0.33
C PHE A 262 9.05 7.42 -0.60
N GLN A 263 9.54 6.30 -1.14
CA GLN A 263 8.72 5.13 -1.41
C GLN A 263 8.08 4.57 -0.14
N SER A 264 8.81 4.56 0.99
CA SER A 264 8.26 4.13 2.30
C SER A 264 7.16 5.07 2.82
N SER A 265 7.13 6.31 2.37
CA SER A 265 6.13 7.30 2.76
C SER A 265 4.80 7.18 1.98
N LEU A 266 4.75 6.35 0.94
CA LEU A 266 3.55 6.14 0.12
C LEU A 266 2.56 5.22 0.84
N ILE A 267 1.63 5.81 1.58
CA ILE A 267 0.65 5.10 2.41
C ILE A 267 -0.73 5.17 1.78
N SER A 268 -1.36 4.00 1.60
CA SER A 268 -2.75 3.83 1.15
C SER A 268 -3.46 2.89 2.15
N LEU A 269 -4.00 3.47 3.23
CA LEU A 269 -4.64 2.77 4.35
C LEU A 269 -5.89 3.53 4.86
N ASN A 270 -6.57 4.26 3.97
CA ASN A 270 -7.79 5.00 4.28
C ASN A 270 -8.88 4.76 3.21
N SER A 271 -8.83 3.62 2.54
CA SER A 271 -9.84 3.21 1.58
C SER A 271 -11.21 2.98 2.24
N ARG A 272 -12.26 2.80 1.45
CA ARG A 272 -13.59 2.46 1.97
C ARG A 272 -13.58 1.14 2.75
N TYR A 273 -12.78 0.18 2.33
CA TYR A 273 -12.54 -1.05 3.10
C TYR A 273 -11.92 -0.74 4.47
N ASP A 274 -10.92 0.15 4.54
CA ASP A 274 -10.28 0.51 5.82
C ASP A 274 -11.26 1.19 6.76
N GLN A 275 -12.06 2.11 6.25
CA GLN A 275 -13.10 2.76 7.02
C GLN A 275 -14.10 1.75 7.58
N TYR A 276 -14.54 0.78 6.76
CA TYR A 276 -15.39 -0.31 7.21
C TYR A 276 -14.70 -1.15 8.30
N ALA A 277 -13.44 -1.51 8.08
CA ALA A 277 -12.66 -2.29 9.04
C ALA A 277 -12.44 -1.56 10.36
N HIS A 278 -12.43 -0.22 10.36
CA HIS A 278 -12.36 0.62 11.56
C HIS A 278 -13.73 0.93 12.20
N GLY A 279 -14.81 0.28 11.74
CA GLY A 279 -16.13 0.35 12.36
C GLY A 279 -17.11 1.32 11.71
N TYR A 280 -16.75 1.96 10.59
CA TYR A 280 -17.68 2.74 9.77
C TYR A 280 -18.48 1.80 8.85
N HIS A 281 -19.43 1.05 9.43
CA HIS A 281 -20.13 -0.03 8.74
C HIS A 281 -20.88 0.39 7.47
N GLN A 282 -21.16 1.67 7.28
CA GLN A 282 -21.81 2.20 6.08
C GLN A 282 -20.81 2.57 4.96
N ALA A 283 -19.51 2.39 5.18
CA ALA A 283 -18.48 2.66 4.17
C ALA A 283 -18.54 1.66 2.99
N LEU A 284 -19.08 0.46 3.22
CA LEU A 284 -19.37 -0.52 2.18
C LEU A 284 -20.88 -0.72 2.04
N ASN A 285 -21.35 -0.84 0.81
CA ASN A 285 -22.74 -1.22 0.51
C ASN A 285 -22.91 -2.75 0.55
N GLU A 286 -24.17 -3.24 0.40
CA GLU A 286 -24.48 -4.67 0.47
C GLU A 286 -23.75 -5.51 -0.58
N GLN A 287 -23.59 -4.99 -1.79
CA GLN A 287 -22.94 -5.69 -2.90
C GLN A 287 -21.45 -5.85 -2.64
N GLU A 288 -20.79 -4.81 -2.12
CA GLU A 288 -19.38 -4.82 -1.74
C GLU A 288 -19.11 -5.70 -0.53
N LEU A 289 -20.06 -5.76 0.42
CA LEU A 289 -19.99 -6.69 1.56
C LEU A 289 -20.17 -8.15 1.11
N GLU A 290 -21.04 -8.42 0.15
CA GLU A 290 -21.14 -9.72 -0.50
C GLU A 290 -19.81 -10.11 -1.13
N GLY A 291 -19.18 -9.20 -1.89
CA GLY A 291 -17.87 -9.39 -2.49
C GLY A 291 -16.76 -9.65 -1.47
N LEU A 292 -16.75 -8.92 -0.34
CA LEU A 292 -15.83 -9.17 0.77
C LEU A 292 -16.05 -10.57 1.35
N ASN A 293 -17.30 -11.01 1.50
CA ASN A 293 -17.62 -12.34 2.03
C ASN A 293 -17.16 -13.45 1.08
N ILE A 294 -17.34 -13.27 -0.23
CA ILE A 294 -16.81 -14.18 -1.25
C ILE A 294 -15.27 -14.20 -1.20
N PHE A 295 -14.63 -13.03 -1.16
CA PHE A 295 -13.18 -12.90 -1.11
C PHE A 295 -12.52 -13.66 0.03
N ARG A 296 -13.14 -13.66 1.22
CA ARG A 296 -12.65 -14.36 2.42
C ARG A 296 -13.18 -15.78 2.58
N SER A 297 -14.05 -16.24 1.70
CA SER A 297 -14.68 -17.57 1.79
C SER A 297 -13.68 -18.71 1.60
N PHE A 298 -14.01 -19.89 2.11
CA PHE A 298 -13.23 -21.10 1.84
C PHE A 298 -13.40 -21.61 0.40
N VAL A 299 -14.37 -21.09 -0.34
CA VAL A 299 -14.59 -21.42 -1.75
C VAL A 299 -13.62 -20.63 -2.62
N ALA A 300 -13.65 -19.29 -2.56
CA ALA A 300 -12.81 -18.43 -3.38
C ALA A 300 -11.36 -18.33 -2.88
N ARG A 301 -11.13 -18.37 -1.55
CA ARG A 301 -9.81 -18.39 -0.89
C ARG A 301 -8.87 -17.23 -1.20
N CYS A 302 -9.38 -16.13 -1.75
CA CYS A 302 -8.55 -14.99 -2.18
C CYS A 302 -7.73 -14.41 -1.02
N SER A 303 -8.35 -14.30 0.17
CA SER A 303 -7.72 -13.74 1.38
C SER A 303 -6.59 -14.58 1.96
N GLN A 304 -6.44 -15.84 1.55
CA GLN A 304 -5.34 -16.69 2.02
C GLN A 304 -3.99 -16.31 1.40
N CYS A 305 -4.02 -15.74 0.20
CA CYS A 305 -2.85 -15.17 -0.45
C CYS A 305 -2.86 -13.62 -0.32
N HIS A 306 -3.98 -13.01 -0.63
CA HIS A 306 -4.17 -11.56 -0.53
C HIS A 306 -4.70 -11.16 0.86
N THR A 307 -3.88 -11.39 1.88
CA THR A 307 -4.23 -11.22 3.30
C THR A 307 -4.32 -9.74 3.68
N PRO A 308 -5.45 -9.26 4.24
CA PRO A 308 -5.54 -7.93 4.81
C PRO A 308 -4.55 -7.72 5.97
N PRO A 309 -4.17 -6.45 6.28
CA PRO A 309 -4.63 -5.21 5.67
C PRO A 309 -3.91 -4.82 4.39
N LEU A 310 -2.76 -5.40 4.07
CA LEU A 310 -1.99 -5.09 2.87
C LEU A 310 -2.48 -5.83 1.63
N PHE A 311 -3.38 -6.79 1.78
CA PHE A 311 -3.87 -7.66 0.71
C PHE A 311 -2.74 -8.38 -0.04
N THR A 312 -1.75 -8.82 0.71
CA THR A 312 -0.65 -9.69 0.28
C THR A 312 -0.10 -10.43 1.50
N ASN A 313 0.33 -11.67 1.30
CA ASN A 313 1.13 -12.44 2.26
C ASN A 313 2.61 -12.47 1.85
N GLN A 314 2.97 -11.85 0.73
CA GLN A 314 4.31 -11.78 0.11
C GLN A 314 4.93 -13.17 -0.21
N GLN A 315 4.17 -14.25 -0.11
CA GLN A 315 4.66 -15.58 -0.49
C GLN A 315 4.78 -15.68 -2.01
N ILE A 316 5.60 -16.61 -2.47
CA ILE A 316 5.69 -16.96 -3.90
C ILE A 316 4.65 -18.02 -4.19
N ALA A 317 3.82 -17.76 -5.21
CA ALA A 317 2.79 -18.69 -5.66
C ALA A 317 2.92 -18.98 -7.16
N VAL A 318 2.86 -20.26 -7.51
CA VAL A 318 2.75 -20.72 -8.89
C VAL A 318 1.27 -20.88 -9.22
N ILE A 319 0.73 -20.00 -10.05
CA ILE A 319 -0.71 -19.99 -10.36
C ILE A 319 -1.03 -20.33 -11.81
N GLY A 320 0.00 -20.50 -12.65
CA GLY A 320 -0.18 -20.87 -14.05
C GLY A 320 -0.72 -19.74 -14.92
N THR A 321 -0.37 -18.47 -14.62
CA THR A 321 -0.77 -17.32 -15.44
C THR A 321 -0.22 -17.49 -16.86
N PRO A 322 -1.06 -17.37 -17.92
CA PRO A 322 -0.57 -17.41 -19.29
C PRO A 322 0.20 -16.16 -19.66
N GLU A 323 1.20 -16.29 -20.49
CA GLU A 323 1.88 -15.14 -21.08
C GLU A 323 1.04 -14.49 -22.20
N PRO A 324 1.30 -13.23 -22.54
CA PRO A 324 0.82 -12.64 -23.77
C PRO A 324 1.24 -13.49 -24.98
N SER A 325 0.43 -13.48 -26.03
CA SER A 325 0.65 -14.29 -27.23
C SER A 325 2.06 -14.14 -27.77
N ASN A 326 2.68 -15.26 -28.14
CA ASN A 326 4.03 -15.34 -28.71
C ASN A 326 5.20 -15.02 -27.76
N LEU A 327 4.98 -14.93 -26.46
CA LEU A 327 6.07 -14.81 -25.49
C LEU A 327 6.33 -16.16 -24.81
N PRO A 328 7.61 -16.49 -24.57
CA PRO A 328 7.94 -17.66 -23.76
C PRO A 328 7.49 -17.42 -22.32
N ARG A 329 7.19 -18.53 -21.62
CA ARG A 329 6.85 -18.46 -20.19
C ARG A 329 7.96 -17.82 -19.39
N ASP A 330 7.60 -16.86 -18.57
CA ASP A 330 8.50 -16.31 -17.55
C ASP A 330 8.67 -17.34 -16.42
N ILE A 331 9.92 -17.77 -16.22
CA ILE A 331 10.23 -18.78 -15.20
C ILE A 331 10.12 -18.25 -13.76
N GLY A 332 9.89 -16.93 -13.58
CA GLY A 332 9.63 -16.30 -12.29
C GLY A 332 10.74 -16.54 -11.26
N ALA A 333 10.30 -16.92 -10.07
CA ALA A 333 11.17 -17.14 -8.91
C ALA A 333 12.09 -18.37 -9.02
N GLU A 334 11.88 -19.27 -9.97
CA GLU A 334 12.82 -20.37 -10.24
C GLU A 334 14.24 -19.84 -10.44
N LYS A 335 14.40 -18.79 -11.23
CA LYS A 335 15.71 -18.16 -11.48
C LYS A 335 16.33 -17.56 -10.23
N THR A 336 15.52 -16.92 -9.40
CA THR A 336 15.98 -16.24 -8.19
C THR A 336 16.50 -17.22 -7.14
N PHE A 337 15.76 -18.31 -6.95
CA PHE A 337 16.02 -19.25 -5.85
C PHE A 337 16.68 -20.55 -6.33
N ASN A 338 16.94 -20.70 -7.63
CA ASN A 338 17.45 -21.92 -8.23
C ASN A 338 16.64 -23.18 -7.82
N ALA A 339 15.30 -23.05 -7.85
CA ALA A 339 14.38 -24.06 -7.36
C ALA A 339 13.28 -24.31 -8.41
N SER A 340 13.30 -25.47 -9.08
CA SER A 340 12.37 -25.83 -10.15
C SER A 340 10.90 -25.87 -9.70
N VAL A 341 10.66 -26.13 -8.41
CA VAL A 341 9.32 -26.08 -7.81
C VAL A 341 8.69 -24.68 -7.85
N LEU A 342 9.51 -23.64 -8.04
CA LEU A 342 9.06 -22.24 -8.15
C LEU A 342 8.97 -21.74 -9.59
N ARG A 343 9.07 -22.63 -10.58
CA ARG A 343 8.93 -22.31 -12.00
C ARG A 343 7.58 -21.66 -12.27
N GLY A 344 7.60 -20.45 -12.90
CA GLY A 344 6.38 -19.65 -13.11
C GLY A 344 5.75 -19.10 -11.83
N GLY A 345 6.51 -19.09 -10.73
CA GLY A 345 6.09 -18.56 -9.44
C GLY A 345 6.41 -17.08 -9.30
N PHE A 346 5.47 -16.32 -8.75
CA PHE A 346 5.62 -14.89 -8.50
C PHE A 346 5.18 -14.56 -7.08
N LYS A 347 5.80 -13.50 -6.53
CA LYS A 347 5.39 -12.95 -5.25
C LYS A 347 3.94 -12.46 -5.34
N VAL A 348 3.09 -12.86 -4.41
CA VAL A 348 1.72 -12.38 -4.30
C VAL A 348 1.73 -10.85 -4.16
N PRO A 349 1.19 -10.10 -5.14
CA PRO A 349 1.18 -8.64 -5.07
C PRO A 349 0.11 -8.14 -4.09
N THR A 350 0.25 -6.89 -3.65
CA THR A 350 -0.83 -6.20 -2.96
C THR A 350 -2.02 -5.97 -3.92
N LEU A 351 -3.24 -5.96 -3.37
CA LEU A 351 -4.43 -5.49 -4.09
C LEU A 351 -4.81 -4.05 -3.69
N ARG A 352 -3.99 -3.36 -2.92
CA ARG A 352 -4.22 -1.95 -2.61
C ARG A 352 -4.20 -1.13 -3.89
N ASN A 353 -5.21 -0.29 -4.08
CA ASN A 353 -5.41 0.53 -5.28
C ASN A 353 -5.46 -0.28 -6.60
N ILE A 354 -5.84 -1.55 -6.53
CA ILE A 354 -5.81 -2.47 -7.68
C ILE A 354 -6.66 -1.98 -8.85
N ALA A 355 -7.73 -1.22 -8.60
CA ALA A 355 -8.56 -0.66 -9.65
C ALA A 355 -7.81 0.31 -10.58
N ASN A 356 -6.71 0.92 -10.11
CA ASN A 356 -5.94 1.93 -10.83
C ASN A 356 -4.67 1.36 -11.49
N THR A 357 -4.42 0.04 -11.41
CA THR A 357 -3.14 -0.56 -11.83
C THR A 357 -3.27 -1.57 -12.96
N ALA A 358 -4.34 -1.45 -13.77
CA ALA A 358 -4.46 -2.24 -14.99
C ALA A 358 -3.30 -1.93 -15.97
N PRO A 359 -2.89 -2.92 -16.82
CA PRO A 359 -3.35 -4.30 -16.89
C PRO A 359 -2.71 -5.21 -15.83
N TYR A 360 -3.33 -6.37 -15.57
CA TYR A 360 -3.05 -7.23 -14.43
C TYR A 360 -2.10 -8.38 -14.74
N MET A 361 -1.55 -8.98 -13.67
CA MET A 361 -0.50 -10.00 -13.62
C MET A 361 0.88 -9.44 -13.95
N HIS A 362 1.91 -10.28 -13.79
CA HIS A 362 3.32 -9.89 -14.00
C HIS A 362 3.63 -9.42 -15.42
N SER A 363 2.86 -9.84 -16.40
CA SER A 363 3.03 -9.52 -17.82
C SER A 363 1.89 -8.67 -18.40
N GLY A 364 0.97 -8.17 -17.56
CA GLY A 364 -0.20 -7.42 -18.00
C GLY A 364 -1.19 -8.22 -18.85
N ARG A 365 -1.31 -9.52 -18.57
CA ARG A 365 -2.09 -10.46 -19.40
C ARG A 365 -3.58 -10.13 -19.47
N PHE A 366 -4.15 -9.52 -18.42
CA PHE A 366 -5.58 -9.22 -18.34
C PHE A 366 -5.81 -7.72 -18.24
N SER A 367 -6.72 -7.22 -19.06
CA SER A 367 -7.00 -5.77 -19.15
C SER A 367 -7.96 -5.29 -18.06
N THR A 368 -8.77 -6.19 -17.49
CA THR A 368 -9.80 -5.85 -16.50
C THR A 368 -9.70 -6.74 -15.26
N LEU A 369 -10.18 -6.22 -14.11
CA LEU A 369 -10.30 -7.00 -12.87
C LEU A 369 -11.20 -8.22 -13.07
N ARG A 370 -12.26 -8.07 -13.89
CA ARG A 370 -13.16 -9.18 -14.22
C ARG A 370 -12.41 -10.31 -14.91
N GLU A 371 -11.65 -10.03 -15.97
CA GLU A 371 -10.86 -11.05 -16.67
C GLU A 371 -9.86 -11.74 -15.74
N ALA A 372 -9.19 -10.98 -14.88
CA ALA A 372 -8.28 -11.55 -13.89
C ALA A 372 -9.02 -12.46 -12.89
N THR A 373 -10.22 -12.07 -12.44
CA THR A 373 -11.05 -12.89 -11.55
C THR A 373 -11.57 -14.14 -12.23
N GLU A 374 -11.98 -14.04 -13.48
CA GLU A 374 -12.42 -15.20 -14.30
C GLU A 374 -11.29 -16.21 -14.52
N PHE A 375 -10.05 -15.74 -14.65
CA PHE A 375 -8.89 -16.63 -14.68
C PHE A 375 -8.78 -17.45 -13.38
N TYR A 376 -8.90 -16.81 -12.22
CA TYR A 376 -8.89 -17.54 -10.94
C TYR A 376 -10.10 -18.46 -10.78
N ASN A 377 -11.27 -18.07 -11.29
CA ASN A 377 -12.48 -18.88 -11.22
C ASN A 377 -12.38 -20.19 -11.99
N LYS A 378 -11.67 -20.21 -13.12
CA LYS A 378 -11.37 -21.42 -13.87
C LYS A 378 -10.33 -22.32 -13.21
N GLY A 379 -9.42 -21.74 -12.44
CA GLY A 379 -8.44 -22.44 -11.59
C GLY A 379 -7.61 -23.53 -12.27
N ARG A 380 -7.00 -24.38 -11.47
CA ARG A 380 -6.31 -25.64 -11.80
C ARG A 380 -5.35 -25.59 -13.00
N GLY A 381 -4.79 -24.42 -13.32
CA GLY A 381 -3.83 -24.31 -14.42
C GLY A 381 -4.42 -24.54 -15.80
N HIS A 382 -5.72 -24.25 -16.00
CA HIS A 382 -6.40 -24.39 -17.29
C HIS A 382 -5.71 -23.67 -18.45
N ALA A 383 -4.85 -22.68 -18.16
CA ALA A 383 -4.09 -21.91 -19.13
C ALA A 383 -2.61 -22.35 -19.23
N VAL A 384 -2.26 -23.48 -18.64
CA VAL A 384 -0.92 -24.10 -18.73
C VAL A 384 -0.92 -25.10 -19.87
N ASP A 385 0.08 -25.05 -20.74
CA ASP A 385 0.23 -26.00 -21.82
C ASP A 385 0.44 -27.42 -21.27
N LYS A 386 -0.10 -28.43 -21.95
CA LYS A 386 -0.08 -29.82 -21.45
C LYS A 386 1.33 -30.39 -21.30
N GLU A 387 2.27 -29.91 -22.12
CA GLU A 387 3.67 -30.30 -22.11
C GLU A 387 4.46 -29.65 -20.98
N GLU A 388 3.90 -28.59 -20.34
CA GLU A 388 4.56 -27.85 -19.31
C GLU A 388 4.18 -28.37 -17.91
N GLN A 389 5.19 -28.70 -17.13
CA GLN A 389 5.01 -29.16 -15.76
C GLN A 389 5.22 -28.02 -14.77
N LEU A 390 4.11 -27.50 -14.20
CA LEU A 390 4.14 -26.52 -13.12
C LEU A 390 3.61 -27.15 -11.83
N LEU A 391 4.29 -26.88 -10.73
CA LEU A 391 3.79 -27.21 -9.41
C LEU A 391 2.85 -26.11 -8.92
N LEU A 392 1.59 -26.18 -9.34
CA LEU A 392 0.59 -25.19 -8.97
C LEU A 392 0.37 -25.14 -7.45
N HIS A 393 0.20 -23.93 -6.94
CA HIS A 393 -0.12 -23.73 -5.54
C HIS A 393 -1.46 -24.39 -5.19
N TRP A 394 -1.50 -25.14 -4.11
CA TRP A 394 -2.65 -25.98 -3.73
C TRP A 394 -3.96 -25.21 -3.46
N HIS A 395 -3.91 -23.87 -3.24
CA HIS A 395 -5.10 -23.02 -3.15
C HIS A 395 -5.74 -22.74 -4.52
N ILE A 396 -5.06 -23.03 -5.63
CA ILE A 396 -5.61 -22.79 -6.96
C ILE A 396 -6.57 -23.92 -7.31
N SER A 397 -7.81 -23.73 -6.91
CA SER A 397 -8.95 -24.62 -7.15
C SER A 397 -9.90 -23.99 -8.17
N GLU A 398 -10.98 -24.68 -8.48
CA GLU A 398 -12.09 -24.16 -9.30
C GLU A 398 -13.23 -23.71 -8.37
N PRO A 399 -13.34 -22.42 -8.03
CA PRO A 399 -14.41 -21.94 -7.14
C PRO A 399 -15.80 -22.08 -7.75
N ASN A 400 -15.89 -22.09 -9.09
CA ASN A 400 -17.14 -22.14 -9.86
C ASN A 400 -18.13 -21.03 -9.47
N LEU A 401 -17.61 -19.82 -9.28
CA LEU A 401 -18.42 -18.64 -8.99
C LEU A 401 -19.29 -18.30 -10.19
N THR A 402 -20.50 -17.84 -9.91
CA THR A 402 -21.41 -17.29 -10.91
C THR A 402 -20.90 -15.96 -11.44
N ALA A 403 -21.43 -15.50 -12.56
CA ALA A 403 -21.09 -14.19 -13.12
C ALA A 403 -21.40 -13.05 -12.14
N GLN A 404 -22.46 -13.16 -11.37
CA GLN A 404 -22.83 -12.18 -10.34
C GLN A 404 -21.83 -12.17 -9.19
N GLU A 405 -21.38 -13.32 -8.68
CA GLU A 405 -20.38 -13.41 -7.62
C GLU A 405 -19.03 -12.84 -8.06
N ILE A 406 -18.67 -13.03 -9.33
CA ILE A 406 -17.48 -12.38 -9.91
C ILE A 406 -17.66 -10.85 -9.92
N ASP A 407 -18.82 -10.33 -10.30
CA ASP A 407 -19.11 -8.89 -10.25
C ASP A 407 -18.99 -8.37 -8.80
N ARG A 408 -19.51 -9.08 -7.81
CA ARG A 408 -19.36 -8.71 -6.38
C ARG A 408 -17.91 -8.66 -5.92
N LEU A 409 -17.09 -9.61 -6.37
CA LEU A 409 -15.64 -9.57 -6.10
C LEU A 409 -14.98 -8.32 -6.69
N VAL A 410 -15.35 -7.96 -7.92
CA VAL A 410 -14.85 -6.74 -8.58
C VAL A 410 -15.31 -5.49 -7.83
N ASP A 411 -16.60 -5.42 -7.45
CA ASP A 411 -17.13 -4.33 -6.62
C ASP A 411 -16.32 -4.17 -5.32
N PHE A 412 -16.05 -5.28 -4.63
CA PHE A 412 -15.23 -5.25 -3.43
C PHE A 412 -13.79 -4.76 -3.72
N MET A 413 -13.14 -5.23 -4.79
CA MET A 413 -11.77 -4.80 -5.11
C MET A 413 -11.69 -3.29 -5.39
N HIS A 414 -12.73 -2.66 -5.93
CA HIS A 414 -12.81 -1.21 -6.08
C HIS A 414 -12.79 -0.47 -4.73
N THR A 415 -13.26 -1.10 -3.64
CA THR A 415 -13.24 -0.49 -2.29
C THR A 415 -11.85 -0.39 -1.68
N LEU A 416 -10.84 -1.03 -2.28
CA LEU A 416 -9.44 -1.00 -1.84
C LEU A 416 -8.67 0.21 -2.36
N THR A 417 -9.35 1.11 -3.10
CA THR A 417 -8.76 2.33 -3.64
C THR A 417 -8.73 3.43 -2.57
N ASP A 418 -7.56 4.03 -2.40
CA ASP A 418 -7.33 5.19 -1.53
C ASP A 418 -6.38 6.16 -2.21
N GLU A 419 -6.90 7.33 -2.55
CA GLU A 419 -6.16 8.45 -3.16
C GLU A 419 -6.13 9.68 -2.24
N SER A 420 -6.53 9.51 -0.97
CA SER A 420 -6.64 10.61 -0.02
C SER A 420 -5.29 11.25 0.35
N LEU A 421 -4.19 10.54 0.15
CA LEU A 421 -2.84 10.94 0.55
C LEU A 421 -1.84 10.90 -0.61
N MET A 422 -2.29 11.31 -1.80
CA MET A 422 -1.42 11.42 -2.97
C MET A 422 -0.27 12.41 -2.71
N PRO A 423 0.99 12.02 -2.97
CA PRO A 423 2.11 12.93 -2.85
C PRO A 423 2.03 14.03 -3.91
N THR A 424 2.50 15.21 -3.55
CA THR A 424 2.55 16.33 -4.49
C THR A 424 3.61 16.09 -5.56
N THR A 425 3.22 16.07 -6.83
CA THR A 425 4.15 16.11 -7.97
C THR A 425 4.87 17.44 -7.98
N PRO A 426 6.22 17.48 -8.05
CA PRO A 426 6.95 18.74 -8.13
C PRO A 426 6.65 19.46 -9.45
N GLN A 427 6.62 20.79 -9.43
CA GLN A 427 6.45 21.58 -10.65
C GLN A 427 7.76 21.69 -11.46
N ARG A 428 8.90 21.54 -10.79
CA ARG A 428 10.24 21.54 -11.34
C ARG A 428 11.14 20.63 -10.50
N VAL A 429 12.22 20.17 -11.10
CA VAL A 429 13.23 19.32 -10.44
C VAL A 429 14.57 20.03 -10.34
N PRO A 430 15.43 19.65 -9.36
CA PRO A 430 16.70 20.33 -9.12
C PRO A 430 17.71 20.27 -10.27
N SER A 431 17.61 19.28 -11.15
CA SER A 431 18.42 19.21 -12.36
C SER A 431 18.10 20.31 -13.39
N GLY A 432 16.91 20.91 -13.29
CA GLY A 432 16.39 21.82 -14.32
C GLY A 432 15.85 21.12 -15.57
N LEU A 433 15.90 19.78 -15.61
CA LEU A 433 15.36 19.01 -16.72
C LEU A 433 13.81 19.05 -16.72
N PRO A 434 13.16 18.90 -17.89
CA PRO A 434 11.71 18.86 -17.96
C PRO A 434 11.16 17.62 -17.25
N LEU A 435 10.04 17.79 -16.54
CA LEU A 435 9.30 16.66 -15.98
C LEU A 435 8.74 15.80 -17.12
N MET A 436 9.04 14.52 -17.07
CA MET A 436 8.56 13.57 -18.07
C MET A 436 7.16 13.10 -17.71
N HIS A 437 6.14 13.64 -18.36
CA HIS A 437 4.78 13.13 -18.35
C HIS A 437 4.62 12.20 -19.56
N ARG A 438 4.41 10.90 -19.34
CA ARG A 438 3.85 10.09 -20.43
C ARG A 438 2.41 10.54 -20.62
N GLU A 439 2.10 11.09 -21.78
CA GLU A 439 0.72 11.29 -22.20
C GLU A 439 0.01 9.92 -22.21
N ASN A 440 -1.19 9.89 -21.63
CA ASN A 440 -2.02 8.68 -21.61
C ASN A 440 -2.40 8.33 -23.05
N HIS A 441 -1.62 7.49 -23.70
CA HIS A 441 -2.04 6.83 -24.94
C HIS A 441 -3.07 5.73 -24.62
N HIS A 442 -4.27 6.13 -24.21
CA HIS A 442 -5.45 5.30 -24.33
C HIS A 442 -5.87 5.26 -25.80
N GLY A 443 -5.42 4.24 -26.50
CA GLY A 443 -5.87 3.93 -27.84
C GLY A 443 -4.78 3.88 -28.88
N GLN A 444 -4.10 2.75 -28.93
CA GLN A 444 -3.65 2.06 -30.14
C GLN A 444 -2.98 0.74 -29.73
N GLN A 445 -3.76 -0.30 -29.66
CA GLN A 445 -3.33 -1.70 -29.82
C GLN A 445 -4.10 -2.27 -31.00
#